data_e8483a50c732cda7f1c9c89cba389b70
#
_entry.id   e8483a50c732cda7f1c9c89cba389b70
#
_cell.length_a   1.000
_cell.length_b   1.000
_cell.length_c   1.000
_cell.angle_alpha   90.00
_cell.angle_beta   90.00
_cell.angle_gamma   90.00
#
_symmetry.space_group_name_H-M   'P 1'
#
loop_
_entity.id
_entity.type
_entity.pdbx_description
1 polymer ?
#
loop_
_entity_poly.entity_id
_entity_poly.type
_entity_poly.pdbx_seq_one_letter_code
_entity_poly.pdbx_strand_id
1 'polypeptide(L)'
;EVGNGVLLARGADGTWSDPAFYTLGAASVGLQIGIQNTEMVFVLKNDRAVRSVIEHQGKLGADLGLSVGLVGAGMEASTTTNLGVDIVAISNAIIGAYGGVSLEGAVLARRKDLNSAYYGAGATPQAIIIDRTVKNPGAAALKAALVDL
;
A
#
# COMPACT_ATOMS: atom_id res chain seq x y z
N GLU A 1 7.69 -12.77 -7.69
CA GLU A 1 7.07 -11.66 -8.38
C GLU A 1 7.15 -10.39 -7.55
N VAL A 2 7.39 -9.28 -8.21
CA VAL A 2 7.64 -8.00 -7.55
C VAL A 2 6.81 -6.92 -8.23
N GLY A 3 6.10 -6.14 -7.43
CA GLY A 3 5.38 -4.95 -7.89
C GLY A 3 5.96 -3.70 -7.24
N ASN A 4 5.93 -2.59 -7.94
CA ASN A 4 6.34 -1.30 -7.40
C ASN A 4 5.11 -0.45 -7.07
N GLY A 5 5.22 0.34 -6.02
CA GLY A 5 4.13 1.20 -5.61
C GLY A 5 4.57 2.32 -4.71
N VAL A 6 3.60 3.09 -4.27
CA VAL A 6 3.81 4.21 -3.37
C VAL A 6 2.83 4.14 -2.20
N LEU A 7 3.28 4.65 -1.06
CA LEU A 7 2.47 4.77 0.15
C LEU A 7 2.30 6.25 0.49
N LEU A 8 1.06 6.67 0.72
CA LEU A 8 0.73 8.00 1.20
C LEU A 8 -0.21 7.86 2.40
N ALA A 9 -0.18 8.84 3.29
CA ALA A 9 -1.10 8.87 4.42
C ALA A 9 -1.75 10.24 4.56
N ARG A 10 -3.03 10.24 4.95
CA ARG A 10 -3.76 11.46 5.27
C ARG A 10 -3.51 11.80 6.73
N GLY A 11 -3.10 13.03 7.01
CA GLY A 11 -2.90 13.50 8.37
C GLY A 11 -4.19 13.93 9.04
N ALA A 12 -4.07 14.27 10.34
CA ALA A 12 -5.20 14.76 11.13
C ALA A 12 -5.80 16.06 10.57
N ASP A 13 -5.00 16.84 9.86
CA ASP A 13 -5.44 18.08 9.20
C ASP A 13 -6.15 17.84 7.86
N GLY A 14 -6.31 16.58 7.45
CA GLY A 14 -6.94 16.20 6.20
C GLY A 14 -6.04 16.25 4.97
N THR A 15 -4.79 16.68 5.10
CA THR A 15 -3.86 16.74 3.98
C THR A 15 -3.10 15.43 3.80
N TRP A 16 -2.81 15.10 2.53
CA TRP A 16 -2.03 13.91 2.20
C TRP A 16 -0.53 14.19 2.32
N SER A 17 0.21 13.18 2.79
CA SER A 17 1.68 13.21 2.74
C SER A 17 2.16 13.05 1.30
N ASP A 18 3.43 13.35 1.06
CA ASP A 18 4.09 12.96 -0.18
C ASP A 18 4.29 11.44 -0.20
N PRO A 19 4.50 10.82 -1.38
CA PRO A 19 4.60 9.37 -1.49
C PRO A 19 5.96 8.81 -1.05
N ALA A 20 5.94 7.69 -0.35
CA ALA A 20 7.13 6.88 -0.13
C ALA A 20 7.09 5.68 -1.06
N PHE A 21 8.24 5.33 -1.64
CA PHE A 21 8.33 4.24 -2.61
C PHE A 21 8.52 2.90 -1.92
N TYR A 22 7.72 1.93 -2.37
CA TYR A 22 7.70 0.57 -1.85
C TYR A 22 7.72 -0.46 -2.98
N THR A 23 8.09 -1.66 -2.60
CA THR A 23 7.96 -2.85 -3.43
C THR A 23 7.05 -3.84 -2.72
N LEU A 24 6.15 -4.45 -3.46
CA LEU A 24 5.36 -5.58 -3.01
C LEU A 24 5.96 -6.86 -3.55
N GLY A 25 6.49 -7.69 -2.66
CA GLY A 25 7.01 -9.00 -3.00
C GLY A 25 6.00 -10.07 -2.60
N ALA A 26 5.77 -11.05 -3.47
CA ALA A 26 4.91 -12.17 -3.18
C ALA A 26 5.75 -13.41 -2.94
N ALA A 27 5.67 -13.94 -1.73
CA ALA A 27 6.35 -15.18 -1.36
C ALA A 27 5.53 -16.42 -1.74
N SER A 28 4.25 -16.28 -2.04
CA SER A 28 3.39 -17.40 -2.37
C SER A 28 3.17 -17.56 -3.86
N VAL A 29 3.12 -18.80 -4.32
CA VAL A 29 2.97 -19.19 -5.73
C VAL A 29 1.63 -18.75 -6.34
N GLY A 30 0.66 -18.38 -5.52
CA GLY A 30 -0.68 -18.01 -5.98
C GLY A 30 -0.87 -16.54 -6.35
N LEU A 31 0.08 -15.68 -6.02
CA LEU A 31 -0.07 -14.25 -6.26
C LEU A 31 0.64 -13.85 -7.55
N GLN A 32 -0.11 -13.75 -8.63
CA GLN A 32 0.43 -13.40 -9.95
C GLN A 32 0.35 -11.90 -10.21
N ILE A 33 0.98 -11.11 -9.34
CA ILE A 33 1.10 -9.68 -9.52
C ILE A 33 2.14 -9.41 -10.60
N GLY A 34 1.78 -8.66 -11.60
CA GLY A 34 2.72 -8.25 -12.65
C GLY A 34 2.71 -9.10 -13.91
N ILE A 35 2.28 -10.36 -13.87
CA ILE A 35 2.20 -11.18 -15.08
C ILE A 35 1.05 -10.73 -16.00
N GLN A 36 0.01 -10.13 -15.43
CA GLN A 36 -1.18 -9.71 -16.15
C GLN A 36 -1.50 -8.22 -16.00
N ASN A 37 -0.48 -7.39 -15.79
CA ASN A 37 -0.67 -5.96 -15.54
C ASN A 37 -1.69 -5.70 -14.44
N THR A 38 -1.60 -6.46 -13.36
CA THR A 38 -2.50 -6.29 -12.23
C THR A 38 -2.16 -5.01 -11.48
N GLU A 39 -3.16 -4.16 -11.32
CA GLU A 39 -3.07 -2.96 -10.50
C GLU A 39 -3.79 -3.20 -9.18
N MET A 40 -3.18 -2.79 -8.09
CA MET A 40 -3.75 -2.96 -6.76
C MET A 40 -3.67 -1.66 -5.98
N VAL A 41 -4.74 -1.38 -5.23
CA VAL A 41 -4.78 -0.28 -4.27
C VAL A 41 -4.99 -0.88 -2.89
N PHE A 42 -4.10 -0.56 -1.97
CA PHE A 42 -4.22 -0.97 -0.58
C PHE A 42 -4.76 0.19 0.24
N VAL A 43 -5.89 0.00 0.88
CA VAL A 43 -6.45 0.99 1.80
C VAL A 43 -6.11 0.57 3.22
N LEU A 44 -5.22 1.32 3.86
CA LEU A 44 -4.84 1.12 5.25
C LEU A 44 -5.83 1.94 6.10
N LYS A 45 -6.72 1.24 6.81
CA LYS A 45 -7.92 1.85 7.39
C LYS A 45 -7.70 2.54 8.73
N ASN A 46 -6.53 2.37 9.34
CA ASN A 46 -6.24 2.94 10.64
C ASN A 46 -4.76 3.30 10.76
N ASP A 47 -4.45 4.13 11.76
CA ASP A 47 -3.07 4.59 11.99
C ASP A 47 -2.14 3.45 12.35
N ARG A 48 -2.65 2.44 13.06
CA ARG A 48 -1.84 1.27 13.44
C ARG A 48 -1.33 0.54 12.20
N ALA A 49 -2.18 0.38 11.18
CA ALA A 49 -1.77 -0.26 9.93
C ALA A 49 -0.68 0.54 9.21
N VAL A 50 -0.83 1.86 9.12
CA VAL A 50 0.17 2.73 8.50
C VAL A 50 1.51 2.65 9.24
N ARG A 51 1.49 2.76 10.56
CA ARG A 51 2.70 2.72 11.37
C ARG A 51 3.38 1.36 11.30
N SER A 52 2.61 0.28 11.31
CA SER A 52 3.17 -1.07 11.21
C SER A 52 3.90 -1.29 9.88
N VAL A 53 3.34 -0.82 8.78
CA VAL A 53 3.98 -0.91 7.46
C VAL A 53 5.27 -0.09 7.42
N ILE A 54 5.27 1.10 8.01
CA ILE A 54 6.44 1.99 8.02
C ILE A 54 7.55 1.47 8.93
N GLU A 55 7.20 1.02 10.13
CA GLU A 55 8.17 0.62 11.15
C GLU A 55 8.72 -0.78 10.91
N HIS A 56 7.94 -1.67 10.32
CA HIS A 56 8.31 -3.06 10.16
C HIS A 56 8.32 -3.47 8.70
N GLN A 57 9.34 -4.22 8.30
CA GLN A 57 9.39 -4.87 6.99
C GLN A 57 9.06 -6.35 7.21
N GLY A 58 7.80 -6.67 7.18
CA GLY A 58 7.34 -8.02 7.40
C GLY A 58 6.26 -8.41 6.42
N LYS A 59 5.82 -9.65 6.55
CA LYS A 59 4.73 -10.16 5.74
C LYS A 59 3.41 -9.58 6.21
N LEU A 60 2.58 -9.19 5.25
CA LEU A 60 1.21 -8.78 5.55
C LEU A 60 0.46 -9.91 6.28
N GLY A 61 -0.38 -9.53 7.19
CA GLY A 61 -1.13 -10.48 8.01
C GLY A 61 -0.45 -10.70 9.35
N ALA A 62 -0.12 -11.96 9.67
CA ALA A 62 0.31 -12.37 11.01
C ALA A 62 1.57 -11.64 11.51
N ASP A 63 2.57 -11.46 10.65
CA ASP A 63 3.84 -10.86 11.06
C ASP A 63 3.69 -9.40 11.50
N LEU A 64 2.80 -8.65 10.86
CA LEU A 64 2.52 -7.27 11.23
C LEU A 64 1.34 -7.14 12.20
N GLY A 65 0.68 -8.26 12.55
CA GLY A 65 -0.53 -8.22 13.36
C GLY A 65 -1.69 -7.51 12.67
N LEU A 66 -1.72 -7.53 11.34
CA LEU A 66 -2.72 -6.84 10.52
C LEU A 66 -3.56 -7.85 9.76
N SER A 67 -4.87 -7.64 9.75
CA SER A 67 -5.78 -8.43 8.93
C SER A 67 -5.93 -7.77 7.55
N VAL A 68 -5.97 -8.60 6.50
CA VAL A 68 -6.05 -8.14 5.12
C VAL A 68 -7.25 -8.79 4.43
N GLY A 69 -8.07 -7.97 3.80
CA GLY A 69 -9.16 -8.41 2.95
C GLY A 69 -8.89 -8.07 1.49
N LEU A 70 -9.39 -8.91 0.58
CA LEU A 70 -9.14 -8.75 -0.85
C LEU A 70 -10.47 -8.54 -1.59
N VAL A 71 -10.54 -7.51 -2.41
CA VAL A 71 -11.68 -7.18 -3.25
C VAL A 71 -11.22 -7.14 -4.70
N GLY A 72 -11.88 -7.89 -5.56
CA GLY A 72 -11.56 -7.93 -6.98
C GLY A 72 -12.64 -7.31 -7.86
N ALA A 73 -12.36 -7.25 -9.15
CA ALA A 73 -13.33 -6.81 -10.14
C ALA A 73 -14.58 -7.70 -10.07
N GLY A 74 -15.76 -7.07 -10.14
CA GLY A 74 -17.03 -7.77 -10.05
C GLY A 74 -17.59 -7.93 -8.64
N MET A 75 -16.83 -7.57 -7.61
CA MET A 75 -17.33 -7.52 -6.22
C MET A 75 -18.00 -6.18 -5.96
N GLU A 76 -19.05 -6.20 -5.12
CA GLU A 76 -19.76 -4.98 -4.77
C GLU A 76 -18.92 -4.06 -3.89
N ALA A 77 -19.02 -2.75 -4.13
CA ALA A 77 -18.31 -1.74 -3.36
C ALA A 77 -18.67 -1.78 -1.87
N SER A 78 -19.89 -2.16 -1.54
CA SER A 78 -20.35 -2.30 -0.15
C SER A 78 -19.55 -3.34 0.64
N THR A 79 -18.98 -4.34 -0.04
CA THR A 79 -18.15 -5.36 0.60
C THR A 79 -16.89 -4.74 1.22
N THR A 80 -16.33 -3.72 0.57
CA THR A 80 -15.10 -3.04 1.02
C THR A 80 -15.31 -2.35 2.38
N THR A 81 -16.44 -1.66 2.56
CA THR A 81 -16.74 -0.93 3.80
C THR A 81 -17.13 -1.85 4.95
N ASN A 82 -17.62 -3.05 4.65
CA ASN A 82 -18.10 -4.00 5.65
C ASN A 82 -17.03 -4.99 6.10
N LEU A 83 -15.85 -4.99 5.46
CA LEU A 83 -14.75 -5.83 5.90
C LEU A 83 -14.16 -5.26 7.19
N GLY A 84 -14.25 -6.00 8.28
CA GLY A 84 -13.65 -5.64 9.57
C GLY A 84 -12.15 -5.90 9.61
N VAL A 85 -11.44 -5.50 8.56
CA VAL A 85 -10.01 -5.75 8.40
C VAL A 85 -9.22 -4.45 8.50
N ASP A 86 -7.93 -4.56 8.78
CA ASP A 86 -7.05 -3.39 8.88
C ASP A 86 -6.66 -2.84 7.51
N ILE A 87 -6.48 -3.73 6.55
CA ILE A 87 -6.08 -3.37 5.18
C ILE A 87 -7.06 -3.99 4.20
N VAL A 88 -7.59 -3.19 3.29
CA VAL A 88 -8.38 -3.68 2.16
C VAL A 88 -7.53 -3.54 0.90
N ALA A 89 -7.28 -4.66 0.24
CA ALA A 89 -6.60 -4.67 -1.04
C ALA A 89 -7.64 -4.76 -2.16
N ILE A 90 -7.60 -3.79 -3.06
CA ILE A 90 -8.53 -3.69 -4.18
C ILE A 90 -7.73 -3.98 -5.45
N SER A 91 -8.19 -4.95 -6.23
CA SER A 91 -7.52 -5.36 -7.46
C SER A 91 -8.41 -5.14 -8.68
N ASN A 92 -7.81 -4.79 -9.81
CA ASN A 92 -8.51 -4.76 -11.09
C ASN A 92 -8.72 -6.15 -11.69
N ALA A 93 -8.11 -7.19 -11.11
CA ALA A 93 -8.26 -8.56 -11.56
C ALA A 93 -9.50 -9.21 -10.95
N ILE A 94 -10.07 -10.20 -11.65
CA ILE A 94 -11.18 -11.02 -11.17
C ILE A 94 -10.62 -12.07 -10.21
N ILE A 95 -10.88 -11.92 -8.92
CA ILE A 95 -10.28 -12.74 -7.88
C ILE A 95 -10.80 -14.16 -7.87
N GLY A 96 -12.06 -14.37 -8.24
CA GLY A 96 -12.65 -15.71 -8.32
C GLY A 96 -11.93 -16.67 -9.26
N ALA A 97 -11.20 -16.13 -10.24
CA ALA A 97 -10.41 -16.95 -11.17
C ALA A 97 -9.12 -17.50 -10.56
N TYR A 98 -8.71 -16.97 -9.40
CA TYR A 98 -7.44 -17.33 -8.76
C TYR A 98 -7.61 -18.24 -7.52
N GLY A 99 -8.81 -18.75 -7.28
CA GLY A 99 -9.04 -19.77 -6.26
C GLY A 99 -8.73 -19.35 -4.82
N GLY A 100 -9.06 -18.14 -4.44
CA GLY A 100 -8.89 -17.69 -3.06
C GLY A 100 -7.47 -17.25 -2.73
N VAL A 101 -6.82 -16.54 -3.63
CA VAL A 101 -5.50 -15.98 -3.41
C VAL A 101 -5.51 -15.07 -2.18
N SER A 102 -4.64 -15.35 -1.24
CA SER A 102 -4.44 -14.56 -0.03
C SER A 102 -3.22 -13.66 -0.24
N LEU A 103 -3.35 -12.40 0.20
CA LEU A 103 -2.22 -11.49 0.29
C LEU A 103 -1.42 -11.70 1.58
N GLU A 104 -1.86 -12.60 2.44
CA GLU A 104 -1.08 -12.98 3.61
C GLU A 104 0.25 -13.60 3.16
N GLY A 105 1.34 -13.10 3.73
CA GLY A 105 2.66 -13.51 3.31
C GLY A 105 3.29 -12.63 2.24
N ALA A 106 2.54 -11.70 1.65
CA ALA A 106 3.14 -10.67 0.80
C ALA A 106 3.96 -9.70 1.67
N VAL A 107 5.08 -9.23 1.13
CA VAL A 107 5.99 -8.34 1.85
C VAL A 107 5.98 -6.96 1.22
N LEU A 108 5.74 -5.94 2.03
CA LEU A 108 5.91 -4.54 1.63
C LEU A 108 7.28 -4.06 2.12
N ALA A 109 8.18 -3.79 1.18
CA ALA A 109 9.54 -3.35 1.48
C ALA A 109 9.78 -1.96 0.91
N ARG A 110 10.35 -1.08 1.74
CA ARG A 110 10.72 0.27 1.28
C ARG A 110 11.81 0.21 0.20
N ARG A 111 11.67 1.08 -0.78
CA ARG A 111 12.66 1.24 -1.83
C ARG A 111 13.60 2.40 -1.47
N LYS A 112 14.63 2.09 -0.71
CA LYS A 112 15.61 3.09 -0.28
C LYS A 112 16.25 3.82 -1.45
N ASP A 113 16.53 3.12 -2.53
CA ASP A 113 17.11 3.68 -3.75
C ASP A 113 16.18 4.73 -4.40
N LEU A 114 14.89 4.41 -4.54
CA LEU A 114 13.92 5.31 -5.15
C LEU A 114 13.60 6.50 -4.25
N ASN A 115 13.47 6.28 -2.93
CA ASN A 115 13.24 7.36 -2.00
C ASN A 115 14.41 8.35 -1.99
N SER A 116 15.63 7.85 -2.03
CA SER A 116 16.82 8.71 -2.09
C SER A 116 16.93 9.46 -3.40
N ALA A 117 16.60 8.81 -4.52
CA ALA A 117 16.63 9.44 -5.83
C ALA A 117 15.61 10.57 -5.96
N TYR A 118 14.44 10.40 -5.37
CA TYR A 118 13.34 11.36 -5.48
C TYR A 118 13.46 12.51 -4.48
N TYR A 119 13.88 12.24 -3.25
CA TYR A 119 13.89 13.22 -2.16
C TYR A 119 15.30 13.64 -1.71
N GLY A 120 16.33 12.89 -2.07
CA GLY A 120 17.68 13.08 -1.57
C GLY A 120 18.08 12.06 -0.52
N ALA A 121 19.37 12.04 -0.19
CA ALA A 121 19.92 11.08 0.77
C ALA A 121 19.26 11.19 2.14
N GLY A 122 19.01 10.05 2.78
CA GLY A 122 18.42 9.99 4.11
C GLY A 122 16.91 10.04 4.16
N ALA A 123 16.22 10.09 3.01
CA ALA A 123 14.77 10.07 2.99
C ALA A 123 14.23 8.68 3.36
N THR A 124 13.49 8.62 4.47
CA THR A 124 12.85 7.40 4.95
C THR A 124 11.34 7.54 4.89
N PRO A 125 10.59 6.43 4.84
CA PRO A 125 9.13 6.52 4.92
C PRO A 125 8.63 7.25 6.17
N GLN A 126 9.31 7.08 7.31
CA GLN A 126 8.99 7.82 8.53
C GLN A 126 9.09 9.34 8.30
N ALA A 127 10.19 9.81 7.72
CA ALA A 127 10.41 11.23 7.46
C ALA A 127 9.44 11.78 6.42
N ILE A 128 9.10 10.99 5.41
CA ILE A 128 8.22 11.41 4.32
C ILE A 128 6.76 11.44 4.76
N ILE A 129 6.28 10.38 5.42
CA ILE A 129 4.86 10.15 5.68
C ILE A 129 4.43 10.66 7.05
N ILE A 130 5.19 10.36 8.10
CA ILE A 130 4.81 10.68 9.48
C ILE A 130 5.32 12.07 9.87
N ASP A 131 6.64 12.28 9.79
CA ASP A 131 7.26 13.54 10.22
C ASP A 131 7.03 14.66 9.21
N ARG A 132 6.87 14.31 7.94
CA ARG A 132 6.67 15.24 6.82
C ARG A 132 7.77 16.30 6.71
N THR A 133 8.98 15.92 7.10
CA THR A 133 10.17 16.78 7.02
C THR A 133 10.84 16.73 5.66
N VAL A 134 10.48 15.73 4.85
CA VAL A 134 11.02 15.52 3.50
C VAL A 134 9.87 15.62 2.52
N LYS A 135 10.00 16.50 1.52
CA LYS A 135 8.95 16.81 0.55
C LYS A 135 9.50 16.94 -0.85
N ASN A 136 8.62 16.71 -1.83
CA ASN A 136 8.93 16.97 -3.24
C ASN A 136 7.69 17.51 -3.95
N PRO A 137 7.75 18.71 -4.53
CA PRO A 137 6.60 19.31 -5.22
C PRO A 137 6.14 18.53 -6.46
N GLY A 138 6.96 17.61 -6.96
CA GLY A 138 6.58 16.73 -8.07
C GLY A 138 5.41 15.81 -7.74
N ALA A 139 5.08 15.62 -6.45
CA ALA A 139 3.96 14.80 -6.01
C ALA A 139 2.60 15.52 -6.04
N ALA A 140 2.55 16.79 -6.44
CA ALA A 140 1.33 17.61 -6.35
C ALA A 140 0.15 17.00 -7.13
N ALA A 141 0.39 16.47 -8.33
CA ALA A 141 -0.66 15.89 -9.16
C ALA A 141 -1.27 14.63 -8.51
N LEU A 142 -0.43 13.78 -7.94
CA LEU A 142 -0.89 12.58 -7.25
C LEU A 142 -1.72 12.95 -6.02
N LYS A 143 -1.27 13.89 -5.23
CA LYS A 143 -2.00 14.33 -4.03
C LYS A 143 -3.34 14.97 -4.41
N ALA A 144 -3.38 15.74 -5.49
CA ALA A 144 -4.61 16.34 -5.99
C ALA A 144 -5.64 15.26 -6.38
N ALA A 145 -5.19 14.16 -6.96
CA ALA A 145 -6.07 13.05 -7.33
C ALA A 145 -6.68 12.36 -6.10
N LEU A 146 -6.05 12.47 -4.93
CA LEU A 146 -6.51 11.82 -3.70
C LEU A 146 -7.38 12.72 -2.82
N VAL A 147 -7.53 13.99 -3.16
CA VAL A 147 -8.19 14.99 -2.30
C VAL A 147 -9.63 14.61 -1.96
N ASP A 148 -10.33 13.99 -2.90
CA ASP A 148 -11.76 13.66 -2.72
C ASP A 148 -12.01 12.23 -2.17
N LEU A 149 -10.97 11.57 -1.72
CA LEU A 149 -11.13 10.23 -1.13
C LEU A 149 -11.49 10.27 0.36
#